data_7f3dec7788361067a95b8ceacd2df228
#
_entry.id   7f3dec7788361067a95b8ceacd2df228
#
_cell.length_a   1.000
_cell.length_b   1.000
_cell.length_c   1.000
_cell.angle_alpha   90.00
_cell.angle_beta   90.00
_cell.angle_gamma   90.00
#
_symmetry.space_group_name_H-M   'P 1'
#
loop_
_entity.id
_entity.type
_entity.pdbx_description
1 polymer ?
#
loop_
_entity_poly.entity_id
_entity_poly.type
_entity_poly.pdbx_seq_one_letter_code
_entity_poly.pdbx_strand_id
1 'polypeptide(L)'
;MKFTIGWLKEHLDTKFKDSEIIEKLTDVGLEVESFEKVSSDLDNFKVAKIINAEQHPNADKLKVCDVDIGEQNTVKVVCGAPNAKRDLLTVYAGPGSVIPKNNMKLTVSKIRGVISYGMLCSESELNLSDESDGITELKSNKYSGKVGENFFKNNTEKVIDLSITPNRPDCLGVRGVARDLAAAGVGKLKNISNMKIKNSGPQKITVSITKDKNQGCTIFGSCLIKDVTNKESPKWLKDKIISLGQKPISAIVDITNYVMLDLNRPLHAYDADKIDKEIIVRKSKKGETFEALDNKEYKLDNDMCVISDKSGVLGLGGIIGGTRSGTEFNTKNILLESAYFLPRSIRKTSKLLNIDTDAKFRFERGIDPQSIEIGLDKAAQLITKICGGKVSKFDVQSIRKVKKNKIKFKISLFEKIAGFKIKDKEAIKILIDLGFKVSKKKSELELTTVSYTHLTLPTKRIV
;
A
#
# COMPACT_ATOMS: atom_id res chain seq x y z
N MET A 1 7.06 4.04 7.69
CA MET A 1 5.92 4.33 6.79
C MET A 1 6.41 5.07 5.57
N LYS A 2 6.39 4.37 4.41
CA LYS A 2 6.96 4.95 3.17
C LYS A 2 5.89 5.60 2.30
N PHE A 3 6.20 6.73 1.69
CA PHE A 3 5.37 7.40 0.67
C PHE A 3 6.20 8.44 -0.08
N THR A 4 5.70 8.88 -1.24
CA THR A 4 6.41 9.91 -2.03
C THR A 4 5.91 11.33 -1.70
N ILE A 5 6.76 12.32 -1.90
CA ILE A 5 6.40 13.75 -1.76
C ILE A 5 5.23 14.11 -2.69
N GLY A 6 5.25 13.59 -3.92
CA GLY A 6 4.15 13.80 -4.86
C GLY A 6 2.83 13.27 -4.33
N TRP A 7 2.84 12.07 -3.74
CA TRP A 7 1.65 11.48 -3.11
C TRP A 7 1.14 12.33 -1.92
N LEU A 8 2.05 12.80 -1.06
CA LEU A 8 1.68 13.72 0.03
C LEU A 8 0.98 14.97 -0.50
N LYS A 9 1.52 15.57 -1.57
CA LYS A 9 0.96 16.78 -2.22
C LYS A 9 -0.38 16.53 -2.93
N GLU A 10 -0.78 15.28 -3.18
CA GLU A 10 -2.14 14.96 -3.61
C GLU A 10 -3.17 15.28 -2.52
N HIS A 11 -2.78 15.16 -1.24
CA HIS A 11 -3.63 15.46 -0.08
C HIS A 11 -3.40 16.84 0.53
N LEU A 12 -2.22 17.43 0.33
CA LEU A 12 -1.81 18.70 0.93
C LEU A 12 -1.58 19.76 -0.15
N ASP A 13 -2.35 20.83 -0.10
CA ASP A 13 -2.08 22.03 -0.91
C ASP A 13 -1.07 22.92 -0.16
N THR A 14 0.17 22.92 -0.63
CA THR A 14 1.28 23.58 0.04
C THR A 14 2.25 24.25 -0.93
N LYS A 15 2.82 25.38 -0.50
CA LYS A 15 3.89 26.11 -1.19
C LYS A 15 5.28 25.84 -0.57
N PHE A 16 5.33 25.06 0.51
CA PHE A 16 6.58 24.73 1.19
C PHE A 16 7.45 23.85 0.28
N LYS A 17 8.76 24.08 0.35
CA LYS A 17 9.75 23.24 -0.31
C LYS A 17 9.84 21.87 0.36
N ASP A 18 10.33 20.89 -0.35
CA ASP A 18 10.45 19.52 0.17
C ASP A 18 11.28 19.48 1.47
N SER A 19 12.38 20.23 1.55
CA SER A 19 13.23 20.32 2.76
C SER A 19 12.47 20.89 3.97
N GLU A 20 11.65 21.90 3.74
CA GLU A 20 10.82 22.51 4.80
C GLU A 20 9.73 21.54 5.27
N ILE A 21 9.15 20.74 4.36
CA ILE A 21 8.17 19.68 4.71
C ILE A 21 8.83 18.62 5.59
N ILE A 22 10.07 18.20 5.26
CA ILE A 22 10.82 17.20 6.03
C ILE A 22 11.10 17.68 7.46
N GLU A 23 11.55 18.93 7.59
CA GLU A 23 11.78 19.56 8.90
C GLU A 23 10.48 19.61 9.72
N LYS A 24 9.38 20.03 9.10
CA LYS A 24 8.08 20.11 9.76
C LYS A 24 7.49 18.76 10.15
N LEU A 25 7.78 17.69 9.43
CA LEU A 25 7.40 16.33 9.84
C LEU A 25 8.02 15.97 11.19
N THR A 26 9.31 16.22 11.36
CA THR A 26 10.01 16.00 12.62
C THR A 26 9.48 16.91 13.74
N ASP A 27 9.25 18.20 13.45
CA ASP A 27 8.68 19.16 14.41
C ASP A 27 7.32 18.72 14.98
N VAL A 28 6.47 18.08 14.17
CA VAL A 28 5.16 17.56 14.63
C VAL A 28 5.24 16.17 15.26
N GLY A 29 6.45 15.63 15.47
CA GLY A 29 6.68 14.33 16.11
C GLY A 29 6.53 13.13 15.17
N LEU A 30 6.68 13.36 13.87
CA LEU A 30 6.76 12.31 12.84
C LEU A 30 8.20 12.22 12.35
N GLU A 31 9.00 11.38 13.01
CA GLU A 31 10.42 11.24 12.77
C GLU A 31 10.70 10.74 11.33
N VAL A 32 11.53 11.46 10.61
CA VAL A 32 11.97 11.08 9.26
C VAL A 32 13.23 10.23 9.38
N GLU A 33 13.13 8.94 9.08
CA GLU A 33 14.26 8.01 9.08
C GLU A 33 15.12 8.18 7.83
N SER A 34 14.48 8.35 6.67
CA SER A 34 15.20 8.64 5.43
C SER A 34 14.36 9.50 4.48
N PHE A 35 15.07 10.24 3.64
CA PHE A 35 14.52 11.02 2.55
C PHE A 35 15.41 10.86 1.33
N GLU A 36 15.07 9.96 0.46
CA GLU A 36 15.90 9.56 -0.66
C GLU A 36 15.16 9.72 -1.98
N LYS A 37 15.92 10.05 -3.01
CA LYS A 37 15.44 9.95 -4.37
C LYS A 37 15.37 8.46 -4.72
N VAL A 38 14.24 7.96 -5.17
CA VAL A 38 14.04 6.55 -5.57
C VAL A 38 15.05 6.07 -6.60
N SER A 39 15.78 6.98 -7.22
CA SER A 39 16.53 6.77 -8.44
C SER A 39 18.04 6.62 -8.31
N SER A 40 18.68 6.65 -7.13
CA SER A 40 20.14 6.52 -7.10
C SER A 40 20.63 5.16 -7.65
N ASP A 41 19.89 4.08 -7.37
CA ASP A 41 20.23 2.75 -7.84
C ASP A 41 19.64 2.42 -9.22
N LEU A 42 18.61 3.19 -9.65
CA LEU A 42 17.90 3.00 -10.92
C LEU A 42 18.38 3.96 -12.04
N ASP A 43 19.25 4.89 -11.74
CA ASP A 43 19.76 5.87 -12.73
C ASP A 43 20.60 5.23 -13.85
N ASN A 44 21.19 4.06 -13.58
CA ASN A 44 22.00 3.31 -14.53
C ASN A 44 21.20 2.32 -15.40
N PHE A 45 19.88 2.29 -15.27
CA PHE A 45 19.00 1.49 -16.15
C PHE A 45 18.59 2.34 -17.35
N LYS A 46 19.13 2.01 -18.52
CA LYS A 46 18.89 2.76 -19.76
C LYS A 46 18.01 1.99 -20.71
N VAL A 47 17.20 2.73 -21.47
CA VAL A 47 16.59 2.18 -22.69
C VAL A 47 17.70 1.91 -23.69
N ALA A 48 17.77 0.71 -24.19
CA ALA A 48 18.84 0.27 -25.07
C ALA A 48 18.28 -0.46 -26.28
N LYS A 49 19.02 -0.45 -27.38
CA LYS A 49 18.69 -1.18 -28.60
C LYS A 49 19.78 -2.19 -28.92
N ILE A 50 19.39 -3.43 -29.17
CA ILE A 50 20.31 -4.48 -29.65
C ILE A 50 20.59 -4.22 -31.12
N ILE A 51 21.82 -3.85 -31.48
CA ILE A 51 22.24 -3.61 -32.85
C ILE A 51 22.61 -4.94 -33.54
N ASN A 52 23.25 -5.83 -32.79
CA ASN A 52 23.64 -7.15 -33.28
C ASN A 52 23.50 -8.17 -32.16
N ALA A 53 23.22 -9.45 -32.49
CA ALA A 53 23.14 -10.54 -31.54
C ALA A 53 23.66 -11.82 -32.21
N GLU A 54 24.88 -12.21 -31.88
CA GLU A 54 25.55 -13.38 -32.43
C GLU A 54 25.65 -14.50 -31.40
N GLN A 55 25.79 -15.74 -31.89
CA GLN A 55 26.00 -16.90 -31.03
C GLN A 55 27.32 -16.74 -30.28
N HIS A 56 27.30 -17.05 -28.98
CA HIS A 56 28.49 -17.02 -28.16
C HIS A 56 29.49 -18.10 -28.59
N PRO A 57 30.81 -17.80 -28.80
CA PRO A 57 31.77 -18.78 -29.36
C PRO A 57 31.97 -20.01 -28.50
N ASN A 58 31.74 -19.92 -27.19
CA ASN A 58 32.00 -20.99 -26.23
C ASN A 58 30.75 -21.40 -25.41
N ALA A 59 29.51 -21.10 -25.92
CA ALA A 59 28.28 -21.42 -25.18
C ALA A 59 27.05 -21.44 -26.07
N ASP A 60 26.41 -22.60 -26.22
CA ASP A 60 25.24 -22.77 -27.11
C ASP A 60 23.98 -22.03 -26.66
N LYS A 61 23.84 -21.71 -25.40
CA LYS A 61 22.68 -21.00 -24.84
C LYS A 61 22.89 -19.51 -24.62
N LEU A 62 24.05 -18.96 -25.00
CA LEU A 62 24.38 -17.56 -24.82
C LEU A 62 24.55 -16.85 -26.16
N LYS A 63 24.22 -15.57 -26.16
CA LYS A 63 24.47 -14.66 -27.28
C LYS A 63 25.39 -13.53 -26.84
N VAL A 64 26.22 -13.04 -27.74
CA VAL A 64 26.99 -11.81 -27.58
C VAL A 64 26.23 -10.71 -28.31
N CYS A 65 25.75 -9.73 -27.59
CA CYS A 65 24.97 -8.62 -28.11
C CYS A 65 25.81 -7.35 -28.16
N ASP A 66 25.81 -6.66 -29.29
CA ASP A 66 26.27 -5.28 -29.39
C ASP A 66 25.06 -4.37 -29.13
N VAL A 67 25.13 -3.57 -28.08
CA VAL A 67 23.98 -2.85 -27.54
C VAL A 67 24.27 -1.34 -27.60
N ASP A 68 23.39 -0.62 -28.28
CA ASP A 68 23.35 0.85 -28.30
C ASP A 68 22.65 1.32 -27.00
N ILE A 69 23.38 2.09 -26.20
CA ILE A 69 22.94 2.66 -24.93
C ILE A 69 22.83 4.19 -25.00
N GLY A 70 22.81 4.76 -26.21
CA GLY A 70 22.77 6.21 -26.45
C GLY A 70 24.10 6.91 -26.26
N GLU A 71 25.24 6.17 -26.27
CA GLU A 71 26.58 6.67 -26.24
C GLU A 71 27.27 6.54 -27.64
N GLN A 72 28.46 7.14 -27.83
CA GLN A 72 29.13 7.09 -29.13
C GLN A 72 29.45 5.68 -29.61
N ASN A 73 29.76 4.76 -28.68
CA ASN A 73 30.09 3.37 -28.98
C ASN A 73 29.05 2.42 -28.38
N THR A 74 28.78 1.31 -29.07
CA THR A 74 27.99 0.19 -28.51
C THR A 74 28.76 -0.55 -27.43
N VAL A 75 28.06 -1.13 -26.47
CA VAL A 75 28.62 -1.95 -25.43
C VAL A 75 28.33 -3.44 -25.71
N LYS A 76 29.31 -4.30 -25.40
CA LYS A 76 29.15 -5.76 -25.51
C LYS A 76 28.48 -6.30 -24.24
N VAL A 77 27.40 -7.06 -24.43
CA VAL A 77 26.68 -7.73 -23.34
C VAL A 77 26.43 -9.17 -23.70
N VAL A 78 26.83 -10.09 -22.82
CA VAL A 78 26.52 -11.51 -22.95
C VAL A 78 25.15 -11.75 -22.36
N CYS A 79 24.23 -12.31 -23.16
CA CYS A 79 22.82 -12.50 -22.82
C CYS A 79 22.41 -13.96 -23.01
N GLY A 80 21.72 -14.54 -21.99
CA GLY A 80 21.16 -15.87 -22.06
C GLY A 80 19.68 -15.94 -22.45
N ALA A 81 19.06 -14.78 -22.70
CA ALA A 81 17.64 -14.74 -23.01
C ALA A 81 17.34 -15.21 -24.44
N PRO A 82 16.34 -16.09 -24.62
CA PRO A 82 15.99 -16.63 -25.94
C PRO A 82 15.48 -15.57 -26.91
N ASN A 83 14.86 -14.53 -26.43
CA ASN A 83 14.29 -13.43 -27.21
C ASN A 83 15.31 -12.34 -27.59
N ALA A 84 16.59 -12.43 -27.16
CA ALA A 84 17.62 -11.49 -27.56
C ALA A 84 17.85 -11.60 -29.09
N LYS A 85 17.54 -10.50 -29.82
CA LYS A 85 17.62 -10.41 -31.27
C LYS A 85 17.91 -8.98 -31.72
N ARG A 86 18.42 -8.86 -32.93
CA ARG A 86 18.66 -7.56 -33.56
C ARG A 86 17.40 -6.71 -33.60
N ASP A 87 17.56 -5.41 -33.46
CA ASP A 87 16.55 -4.35 -33.46
C ASP A 87 15.57 -4.37 -32.27
N LEU A 88 15.81 -5.23 -31.26
CA LEU A 88 14.98 -5.24 -30.05
C LEU A 88 15.34 -4.03 -29.17
N LEU A 89 14.29 -3.28 -28.76
CA LEU A 89 14.40 -2.29 -27.69
C LEU A 89 14.17 -3.00 -26.33
N THR A 90 15.09 -2.77 -25.41
CA THR A 90 15.10 -3.45 -24.10
C THR A 90 15.64 -2.53 -23.01
N VAL A 91 15.80 -3.05 -21.81
CA VAL A 91 16.40 -2.33 -20.67
C VAL A 91 17.79 -2.88 -20.39
N TYR A 92 18.76 -1.99 -20.43
CA TYR A 92 20.16 -2.27 -20.09
C TYR A 92 20.48 -1.76 -18.69
N ALA A 93 21.14 -2.59 -17.89
CA ALA A 93 21.74 -2.24 -16.63
C ALA A 93 23.27 -2.23 -16.74
N GLY A 94 23.88 -1.07 -16.55
CA GLY A 94 25.33 -0.90 -16.63
C GLY A 94 26.09 -1.40 -15.38
N PRO A 95 27.41 -1.50 -15.45
CA PRO A 95 28.25 -1.78 -14.28
C PRO A 95 27.98 -0.76 -13.15
N GLY A 96 27.89 -1.25 -11.91
CA GLY A 96 27.52 -0.46 -10.73
C GLY A 96 26.04 -0.45 -10.41
N SER A 97 25.15 -0.86 -11.35
CA SER A 97 23.72 -1.01 -11.07
C SER A 97 23.48 -2.10 -10.06
N VAL A 98 22.42 -1.94 -9.24
CA VAL A 98 21.92 -2.96 -8.33
C VAL A 98 20.59 -3.48 -8.88
N ILE A 99 20.53 -4.79 -9.14
CA ILE A 99 19.31 -5.43 -9.68
C ILE A 99 18.21 -5.45 -8.61
N PRO A 100 17.03 -4.85 -8.86
CA PRO A 100 15.97 -4.69 -7.85
C PRO A 100 15.47 -6.01 -7.24
N LYS A 101 15.43 -7.09 -8.01
CA LYS A 101 14.90 -8.39 -7.56
C LYS A 101 15.74 -9.05 -6.45
N ASN A 102 17.05 -8.99 -6.56
CA ASN A 102 17.96 -9.80 -5.74
C ASN A 102 19.09 -8.99 -5.11
N ASN A 103 19.09 -7.66 -5.27
CA ASN A 103 20.14 -6.74 -4.81
C ASN A 103 21.55 -7.06 -5.33
N MET A 104 21.64 -7.75 -6.46
CA MET A 104 22.93 -8.07 -7.09
C MET A 104 23.55 -6.84 -7.71
N LYS A 105 24.75 -6.49 -7.27
CA LYS A 105 25.52 -5.39 -7.87
C LYS A 105 26.25 -5.88 -9.11
N LEU A 106 25.98 -5.24 -10.24
CA LEU A 106 26.61 -5.58 -11.51
C LEU A 106 28.06 -5.05 -11.59
N THR A 107 28.92 -5.88 -12.14
CA THR A 107 30.32 -5.53 -12.44
C THR A 107 30.64 -5.96 -13.86
N VAL A 108 31.69 -5.39 -14.45
CA VAL A 108 32.23 -5.92 -15.70
C VAL A 108 32.72 -7.34 -15.45
N SER A 109 32.19 -8.30 -16.20
CA SER A 109 32.46 -9.72 -15.98
C SER A 109 32.89 -10.42 -17.26
N LYS A 110 33.81 -11.39 -17.13
CA LYS A 110 34.22 -12.24 -18.24
C LYS A 110 33.40 -13.52 -18.22
N ILE A 111 32.49 -13.70 -19.17
CA ILE A 111 31.58 -14.84 -19.27
C ILE A 111 32.08 -15.77 -20.36
N ARG A 112 32.56 -16.95 -20.00
CA ARG A 112 33.13 -17.98 -20.89
C ARG A 112 34.12 -17.43 -21.96
N GLY A 113 34.92 -16.45 -21.55
CA GLY A 113 35.96 -15.85 -22.40
C GLY A 113 35.61 -14.52 -23.04
N VAL A 114 34.31 -14.13 -23.07
CA VAL A 114 33.83 -12.84 -23.58
C VAL A 114 33.58 -11.88 -22.45
N ILE A 115 34.02 -10.63 -22.56
CA ILE A 115 33.77 -9.57 -21.57
C ILE A 115 32.36 -9.01 -21.78
N SER A 116 31.56 -9.00 -20.72
CA SER A 116 30.22 -8.39 -20.67
C SER A 116 30.26 -7.11 -19.83
N TYR A 117 29.80 -6.01 -20.42
CA TYR A 117 29.69 -4.70 -19.77
C TYR A 117 28.28 -4.45 -19.30
N GLY A 118 27.80 -5.21 -18.32
CA GLY A 118 26.45 -5.09 -17.78
C GLY A 118 25.52 -6.24 -18.19
N MET A 119 24.22 -5.97 -18.11
CA MET A 119 23.17 -6.96 -18.30
C MET A 119 21.96 -6.37 -19.04
N LEU A 120 21.29 -7.18 -19.86
CA LEU A 120 19.95 -6.91 -20.37
C LEU A 120 18.93 -7.53 -19.41
N CYS A 121 17.97 -6.74 -18.93
CA CYS A 121 17.11 -7.14 -17.82
C CYS A 121 15.77 -7.69 -18.29
N SER A 122 15.29 -8.73 -17.60
CA SER A 122 13.91 -9.19 -17.64
C SER A 122 12.98 -8.29 -16.82
N GLU A 123 11.68 -8.37 -17.03
CA GLU A 123 10.71 -7.66 -16.19
C GLU A 123 10.77 -8.12 -14.73
N SER A 124 11.05 -9.40 -14.49
CA SER A 124 11.23 -9.96 -13.16
C SER A 124 12.43 -9.36 -12.42
N GLU A 125 13.56 -9.17 -13.10
CA GLU A 125 14.75 -8.55 -12.51
C GLU A 125 14.54 -7.07 -12.18
N LEU A 126 13.67 -6.41 -12.93
CA LEU A 126 13.28 -5.02 -12.70
C LEU A 126 12.15 -4.86 -11.67
N ASN A 127 11.67 -5.95 -11.06
CA ASN A 127 10.47 -5.97 -10.19
C ASN A 127 9.21 -5.40 -10.86
N LEU A 128 9.07 -5.55 -12.18
CA LEU A 128 7.91 -5.07 -12.94
C LEU A 128 6.83 -6.15 -13.09
N SER A 129 7.23 -7.42 -13.20
CA SER A 129 6.35 -8.59 -13.28
C SER A 129 7.09 -9.86 -12.81
N ASP A 130 6.44 -11.04 -12.86
CA ASP A 130 7.09 -12.33 -12.60
C ASP A 130 7.72 -12.94 -13.84
N GLU A 131 7.53 -12.32 -15.01
CA GLU A 131 8.09 -12.83 -16.27
C GLU A 131 9.62 -12.84 -16.27
N SER A 132 10.19 -14.04 -16.42
CA SER A 132 11.62 -14.30 -16.44
C SER A 132 12.09 -14.98 -17.72
N ASP A 133 11.19 -15.31 -18.65
CA ASP A 133 11.49 -16.15 -19.82
C ASP A 133 12.26 -15.42 -20.94
N GLY A 134 12.59 -14.15 -20.72
CA GLY A 134 13.37 -13.34 -21.65
C GLY A 134 13.67 -11.97 -21.08
N ILE A 135 14.40 -11.18 -21.87
CA ILE A 135 14.61 -9.77 -21.55
C ILE A 135 13.37 -8.94 -21.88
N THR A 136 13.19 -7.84 -21.16
CA THR A 136 12.08 -6.88 -21.35
C THR A 136 12.01 -6.41 -22.80
N GLU A 137 10.85 -6.53 -23.45
CA GLU A 137 10.60 -6.02 -24.79
C GLU A 137 9.87 -4.67 -24.73
N LEU A 138 10.55 -3.59 -25.08
CA LEU A 138 9.95 -2.26 -25.13
C LEU A 138 9.29 -2.05 -26.51
N LYS A 139 7.95 -2.22 -26.57
CA LYS A 139 7.21 -1.99 -27.81
C LYS A 139 7.08 -0.50 -28.09
N SER A 140 7.48 -0.05 -29.26
CA SER A 140 7.48 1.36 -29.68
C SER A 140 6.12 2.07 -29.59
N ASN A 141 5.01 1.31 -29.62
CA ASN A 141 3.65 1.83 -29.45
C ASN A 141 3.23 2.02 -27.98
N LYS A 142 3.96 1.46 -27.03
CA LYS A 142 3.70 1.57 -25.57
C LYS A 142 4.77 2.36 -24.83
N TYR A 143 5.94 2.54 -25.43
CA TYR A 143 7.07 3.20 -24.82
C TYR A 143 7.59 4.32 -25.73
N SER A 144 7.58 5.57 -25.23
CA SER A 144 7.99 6.76 -25.97
C SER A 144 9.44 7.23 -25.66
N GLY A 145 10.19 6.46 -24.87
CA GLY A 145 11.58 6.80 -24.49
C GLY A 145 12.56 6.57 -25.65
N LYS A 146 13.59 7.40 -25.68
CA LYS A 146 14.69 7.29 -26.64
C LYS A 146 15.79 6.39 -26.09
N VAL A 147 16.53 5.73 -26.99
CA VAL A 147 17.74 4.99 -26.64
C VAL A 147 18.69 5.93 -25.86
N GLY A 148 19.25 5.41 -24.79
CA GLY A 148 20.12 6.17 -23.87
C GLY A 148 19.38 6.90 -22.75
N GLU A 149 18.07 7.07 -22.83
CA GLU A 149 17.30 7.64 -21.73
C GLU A 149 17.23 6.67 -20.55
N ASN A 150 17.22 7.22 -19.33
CA ASN A 150 16.97 6.42 -18.14
C ASN A 150 15.56 5.79 -18.23
N PHE A 151 15.51 4.47 -18.10
CA PHE A 151 14.25 3.72 -18.18
C PHE A 151 13.26 4.12 -17.07
N PHE A 152 13.79 4.46 -15.89
CA PHE A 152 13.02 4.92 -14.74
C PHE A 152 12.94 6.45 -14.63
N LYS A 153 13.18 7.19 -15.73
CA LYS A 153 13.25 8.67 -15.78
C LYS A 153 12.06 9.38 -15.09
N ASN A 154 10.87 8.76 -15.12
CA ASN A 154 9.69 9.30 -14.46
C ASN A 154 9.60 8.95 -12.97
N ASN A 155 10.52 8.14 -12.44
CA ASN A 155 10.61 7.78 -11.02
C ASN A 155 11.53 8.72 -10.23
N THR A 156 11.58 10.01 -10.58
CA THR A 156 12.30 11.03 -9.81
C THR A 156 11.61 11.42 -8.50
N GLU A 157 10.60 10.67 -8.13
CA GLU A 157 9.88 10.89 -6.90
C GLU A 157 10.79 10.64 -5.68
N LYS A 158 10.73 11.55 -4.73
CA LYS A 158 11.47 11.42 -3.48
C LYS A 158 10.61 10.68 -2.47
N VAL A 159 11.11 9.59 -1.95
CA VAL A 159 10.46 8.79 -0.92
C VAL A 159 10.86 9.28 0.46
N ILE A 160 9.89 9.44 1.30
CA ILE A 160 10.03 9.68 2.73
C ILE A 160 9.75 8.36 3.45
N ASP A 161 10.63 7.97 4.37
CA ASP A 161 10.35 6.94 5.34
C ASP A 161 10.18 7.55 6.71
N LEU A 162 8.99 7.32 7.33
CA LEU A 162 8.66 7.82 8.66
C LEU A 162 8.63 6.69 9.68
N SER A 163 9.28 6.91 10.81
CA SER A 163 9.11 6.12 12.02
C SER A 163 7.83 6.55 12.74
N ILE A 164 6.78 5.76 12.59
CA ILE A 164 5.49 6.05 13.22
C ILE A 164 5.37 5.30 14.54
N THR A 165 5.30 6.04 15.63
CA THR A 165 5.12 5.49 16.98
C THR A 165 3.78 4.74 17.12
N PRO A 166 3.68 3.70 17.96
CA PRO A 166 2.46 2.87 18.07
C PRO A 166 1.20 3.63 18.51
N ASN A 167 1.34 4.80 19.12
CA ASN A 167 0.24 5.66 19.55
C ASN A 167 -0.29 6.59 18.43
N ARG A 168 0.36 6.59 17.24
CA ARG A 168 -0.04 7.41 16.09
C ARG A 168 -0.45 6.56 14.88
N PRO A 169 -1.34 5.55 15.06
CA PRO A 169 -1.80 4.74 13.93
C PRO A 169 -2.52 5.59 12.86
N ASP A 170 -3.07 6.74 13.21
CA ASP A 170 -3.69 7.70 12.31
C ASP A 170 -2.73 8.22 11.22
N CYS A 171 -1.42 8.20 11.47
CA CYS A 171 -0.37 8.59 10.51
C CYS A 171 0.22 7.41 9.72
N LEU A 172 -0.36 6.20 9.82
CA LEU A 172 0.01 5.05 8.97
C LEU A 172 -0.62 5.09 7.56
N GLY A 173 -1.16 6.23 7.18
CA GLY A 173 -1.62 6.54 5.83
C GLY A 173 -1.23 7.96 5.45
N VAL A 174 -0.96 8.17 4.14
CA VAL A 174 -0.48 9.46 3.61
C VAL A 174 -1.39 10.62 3.98
N ARG A 175 -2.71 10.39 3.92
CA ARG A 175 -3.70 11.41 4.30
C ARG A 175 -3.61 11.82 5.77
N GLY A 176 -3.29 10.89 6.68
CA GLY A 176 -3.12 11.20 8.10
C GLY A 176 -1.93 12.13 8.33
N VAL A 177 -0.83 11.86 7.65
CA VAL A 177 0.38 12.71 7.66
C VAL A 177 0.05 14.11 7.09
N ALA A 178 -0.65 14.16 5.96
CA ALA A 178 -1.06 15.44 5.35
C ALA A 178 -1.96 16.27 6.27
N ARG A 179 -2.85 15.63 7.03
CA ARG A 179 -3.71 16.31 8.03
C ARG A 179 -2.87 16.94 9.14
N ASP A 180 -1.89 16.24 9.67
CA ASP A 180 -1.03 16.77 10.73
C ASP A 180 -0.19 17.95 10.24
N LEU A 181 0.39 17.85 9.05
CA LEU A 181 1.10 18.97 8.43
C LEU A 181 0.19 20.17 8.17
N ALA A 182 -1.06 19.94 7.73
CA ALA A 182 -2.03 21.02 7.56
C ALA A 182 -2.37 21.69 8.89
N ALA A 183 -2.57 20.92 9.96
CA ALA A 183 -2.81 21.46 11.31
C ALA A 183 -1.60 22.24 11.85
N ALA A 184 -0.38 21.89 11.43
CA ALA A 184 0.86 22.62 11.72
C ALA A 184 1.09 23.86 10.82
N GLY A 185 0.16 24.18 9.93
CA GLY A 185 0.25 25.35 9.07
C GLY A 185 1.10 25.20 7.80
N VAL A 186 1.52 23.98 7.46
CA VAL A 186 2.33 23.68 6.26
C VAL A 186 1.53 23.82 4.95
N GLY A 187 0.21 23.84 5.05
CA GLY A 187 -0.66 23.96 3.89
C GLY A 187 -2.12 23.74 4.25
N LYS A 188 -2.95 23.41 3.26
CA LYS A 188 -4.35 23.09 3.45
C LYS A 188 -4.63 21.64 3.08
N LEU A 189 -5.32 20.92 3.96
CA LEU A 189 -5.77 19.57 3.67
C LEU A 189 -6.84 19.59 2.57
N LYS A 190 -6.59 18.89 1.47
CA LYS A 190 -7.57 18.80 0.37
C LYS A 190 -8.73 17.90 0.78
N ASN A 191 -9.94 18.26 0.33
CA ASN A 191 -11.12 17.44 0.56
C ASN A 191 -11.00 16.10 -0.21
N ILE A 192 -11.48 15.01 0.39
CA ILE A 192 -11.70 13.76 -0.35
C ILE A 192 -12.85 14.03 -1.32
N SER A 193 -12.64 13.67 -2.59
CA SER A 193 -13.71 13.77 -3.58
C SER A 193 -14.86 12.82 -3.19
N ASN A 194 -16.00 13.40 -2.85
CA ASN A 194 -17.23 12.66 -2.51
C ASN A 194 -18.04 12.36 -3.78
N MET A 195 -17.42 11.80 -4.81
CA MET A 195 -18.20 11.27 -5.94
C MET A 195 -18.95 10.03 -5.45
N LYS A 196 -20.24 10.18 -5.19
CA LYS A 196 -21.09 9.04 -4.82
C LYS A 196 -21.17 8.05 -5.98
N ILE A 197 -20.77 6.81 -5.74
CA ILE A 197 -20.93 5.75 -6.72
C ILE A 197 -22.42 5.46 -6.90
N LYS A 198 -22.85 5.38 -8.16
CA LYS A 198 -24.19 4.90 -8.49
C LYS A 198 -24.22 3.38 -8.21
N ASN A 199 -24.98 2.96 -7.21
CA ASN A 199 -25.13 1.54 -6.90
C ASN A 199 -26.16 0.86 -7.82
N SER A 200 -25.95 -0.45 -8.04
CA SER A 200 -26.77 -1.32 -8.90
C SER A 200 -27.81 -2.14 -8.14
N GLY A 201 -28.12 -1.77 -6.89
CA GLY A 201 -29.07 -2.49 -6.06
C GLY A 201 -28.44 -3.20 -4.86
N PRO A 202 -29.18 -4.05 -4.16
CA PRO A 202 -28.71 -4.72 -2.95
C PRO A 202 -27.60 -5.73 -3.24
N GLN A 203 -26.72 -5.95 -2.25
CA GLN A 203 -25.71 -7.00 -2.29
C GLN A 203 -26.40 -8.39 -2.20
N LYS A 204 -25.93 -9.36 -3.00
CA LYS A 204 -26.49 -10.72 -3.00
C LYS A 204 -25.78 -11.68 -2.04
N ILE A 205 -24.51 -11.42 -1.70
CA ILE A 205 -23.75 -12.21 -0.73
C ILE A 205 -24.04 -11.62 0.65
N THR A 206 -24.60 -12.43 1.53
CA THR A 206 -24.90 -12.02 2.90
C THR A 206 -23.66 -12.09 3.77
N VAL A 207 -23.57 -11.20 4.75
CA VAL A 207 -22.49 -11.18 5.74
C VAL A 207 -23.08 -11.28 7.12
N SER A 208 -22.55 -12.17 7.94
CA SER A 208 -22.89 -12.32 9.34
C SER A 208 -21.68 -12.27 10.26
N ILE A 209 -21.82 -11.65 11.42
CA ILE A 209 -20.81 -11.66 12.49
C ILE A 209 -21.40 -12.41 13.68
N THR A 210 -20.74 -13.49 14.11
CA THR A 210 -21.18 -14.23 15.29
C THR A 210 -21.04 -13.37 16.54
N LYS A 211 -22.03 -13.43 17.45
CA LYS A 211 -22.05 -12.62 18.68
C LYS A 211 -21.34 -13.30 19.83
N ASP A 212 -20.19 -13.88 19.57
CA ASP A 212 -19.41 -14.58 20.58
C ASP A 212 -18.72 -13.61 21.55
N LYS A 213 -18.52 -14.06 22.79
CA LYS A 213 -17.69 -13.33 23.76
C LYS A 213 -16.26 -13.21 23.21
N ASN A 214 -15.71 -11.97 23.21
CA ASN A 214 -14.38 -11.66 22.63
C ASN A 214 -14.29 -11.92 21.12
N GLN A 215 -15.36 -11.72 20.35
CA GLN A 215 -15.30 -11.71 18.89
C GLN A 215 -14.26 -10.71 18.42
N GLY A 216 -13.35 -11.17 17.54
CA GLY A 216 -12.22 -10.36 17.06
C GLY A 216 -12.60 -9.29 16.03
N CYS A 217 -13.73 -9.45 15.33
CA CYS A 217 -14.29 -8.46 14.41
C CYS A 217 -15.57 -7.87 15.01
N THR A 218 -15.71 -6.54 14.95
CA THR A 218 -16.92 -5.88 15.48
C THR A 218 -17.70 -5.11 14.46
N ILE A 219 -17.09 -4.76 13.33
CA ILE A 219 -17.76 -4.13 12.19
C ILE A 219 -17.17 -4.74 10.91
N PHE A 220 -18.04 -5.14 10.00
CA PHE A 220 -17.66 -5.67 8.70
C PHE A 220 -18.49 -4.99 7.62
N GLY A 221 -17.83 -4.20 6.81
CA GLY A 221 -18.40 -3.56 5.65
C GLY A 221 -18.02 -4.31 4.38
N SER A 222 -18.92 -4.43 3.45
CA SER A 222 -18.67 -5.07 2.16
C SER A 222 -19.46 -4.44 1.03
N CYS A 223 -19.00 -4.65 -0.19
CA CYS A 223 -19.77 -4.43 -1.41
C CYS A 223 -19.38 -5.44 -2.48
N LEU A 224 -20.37 -5.88 -3.25
CA LEU A 224 -20.19 -6.73 -4.40
C LEU A 224 -20.00 -5.87 -5.64
N ILE A 225 -18.94 -6.13 -6.39
CA ILE A 225 -18.68 -5.48 -7.68
C ILE A 225 -18.68 -6.56 -8.74
N LYS A 226 -19.65 -6.49 -9.65
CA LYS A 226 -19.84 -7.48 -10.72
C LYS A 226 -19.32 -6.98 -12.06
N ASP A 227 -19.04 -7.91 -12.94
CA ASP A 227 -18.64 -7.65 -14.32
C ASP A 227 -17.33 -6.85 -14.39
N VAL A 228 -16.38 -7.10 -13.48
CA VAL A 228 -15.05 -6.48 -13.53
C VAL A 228 -14.16 -7.20 -14.55
N THR A 229 -13.22 -6.46 -15.12
CA THR A 229 -12.12 -7.02 -15.89
C THR A 229 -10.84 -6.75 -15.13
N ASN A 230 -10.38 -7.75 -14.34
CA ASN A 230 -9.09 -7.63 -13.65
C ASN A 230 -7.97 -7.66 -14.70
N LYS A 231 -7.01 -6.77 -14.52
CA LYS A 231 -5.90 -6.56 -15.45
C LYS A 231 -4.70 -5.99 -14.71
N GLU A 232 -3.62 -5.78 -15.42
CA GLU A 232 -2.49 -5.03 -14.88
C GLU A 232 -2.90 -3.62 -14.45
N SER A 233 -2.26 -3.14 -13.39
CA SER A 233 -2.47 -1.78 -12.89
C SER A 233 -2.05 -0.73 -13.93
N PRO A 234 -2.75 0.39 -14.01
CA PRO A 234 -2.32 1.50 -14.85
C PRO A 234 -0.99 2.08 -14.33
N LYS A 235 -0.22 2.69 -15.23
CA LYS A 235 1.13 3.18 -14.97
C LYS A 235 1.24 3.98 -13.67
N TRP A 236 0.34 4.94 -13.43
CA TRP A 236 0.39 5.78 -12.25
C TRP A 236 0.30 4.99 -10.92
N LEU A 237 -0.47 3.88 -10.91
CA LEU A 237 -0.62 3.02 -9.73
C LEU A 237 0.60 2.12 -9.56
N LYS A 238 1.09 1.52 -10.67
CA LYS A 238 2.34 0.76 -10.69
C LYS A 238 3.50 1.61 -10.17
N ASP A 239 3.68 2.82 -10.70
CA ASP A 239 4.76 3.71 -10.31
C ASP A 239 4.73 4.00 -8.78
N LYS A 240 3.55 4.23 -8.20
CA LYS A 240 3.40 4.42 -6.74
C LYS A 240 3.79 3.18 -5.94
N ILE A 241 3.34 2.01 -6.33
CA ILE A 241 3.64 0.74 -5.64
C ILE A 241 5.16 0.45 -5.72
N ILE A 242 5.73 0.58 -6.91
CA ILE A 242 7.16 0.35 -7.16
C ILE A 242 8.03 1.35 -6.39
N SER A 243 7.62 2.63 -6.32
CA SER A 243 8.38 3.66 -5.57
C SER A 243 8.53 3.34 -4.08
N LEU A 244 7.67 2.50 -3.54
CA LEU A 244 7.74 2.03 -2.15
C LEU A 244 8.49 0.70 -1.99
N GLY A 245 9.07 0.17 -3.05
CA GLY A 245 9.74 -1.13 -3.07
C GLY A 245 8.79 -2.32 -3.07
N GLN A 246 7.50 -2.08 -3.38
CA GLN A 246 6.51 -3.16 -3.47
C GLN A 246 6.30 -3.57 -4.93
N LYS A 247 5.92 -4.83 -5.13
CA LYS A 247 5.65 -5.40 -6.46
C LYS A 247 4.17 -5.23 -6.82
N PRO A 248 3.84 -4.66 -7.99
CA PRO A 248 2.48 -4.70 -8.51
C PRO A 248 2.04 -6.14 -8.79
N ILE A 249 0.78 -6.45 -8.48
CA ILE A 249 0.21 -7.80 -8.66
C ILE A 249 -0.89 -7.77 -9.73
N SER A 250 -1.97 -7.06 -9.44
CA SER A 250 -3.09 -6.84 -10.38
C SER A 250 -3.84 -5.58 -9.97
N ALA A 251 -4.61 -5.00 -10.88
CA ALA A 251 -5.31 -3.75 -10.60
C ALA A 251 -6.18 -3.80 -9.33
N ILE A 252 -6.88 -4.91 -9.09
CA ILE A 252 -7.73 -5.06 -7.90
C ILE A 252 -6.89 -5.10 -6.63
N VAL A 253 -5.85 -5.93 -6.58
CA VAL A 253 -4.97 -6.05 -5.40
C VAL A 253 -4.22 -4.76 -5.15
N ASP A 254 -3.67 -4.15 -6.19
CA ASP A 254 -2.89 -2.91 -6.08
C ASP A 254 -3.77 -1.73 -5.63
N ILE A 255 -5.05 -1.69 -6.02
CA ILE A 255 -6.01 -0.70 -5.51
C ILE A 255 -6.24 -0.90 -4.01
N THR A 256 -6.39 -2.13 -3.53
CA THR A 256 -6.56 -2.38 -2.08
C THR A 256 -5.33 -1.95 -1.29
N ASN A 257 -4.13 -2.24 -1.80
CA ASN A 257 -2.87 -1.80 -1.22
C ASN A 257 -2.73 -0.28 -1.25
N TYR A 258 -3.07 0.35 -2.38
CA TYR A 258 -3.07 1.81 -2.51
C TYR A 258 -3.98 2.48 -1.46
N VAL A 259 -5.22 2.01 -1.30
CA VAL A 259 -6.16 2.58 -0.30
C VAL A 259 -5.67 2.35 1.12
N MET A 260 -5.04 1.21 1.41
CA MET A 260 -4.42 0.95 2.70
C MET A 260 -3.31 1.97 3.01
N LEU A 261 -2.44 2.25 2.05
CA LEU A 261 -1.34 3.20 2.20
C LEU A 261 -1.82 4.65 2.19
N ASP A 262 -2.84 4.96 1.39
CA ASP A 262 -3.40 6.31 1.25
C ASP A 262 -4.20 6.74 2.48
N LEU A 263 -5.13 5.89 2.94
CA LEU A 263 -6.12 6.20 3.97
C LEU A 263 -5.92 5.46 5.29
N ASN A 264 -4.87 4.67 5.42
CA ASN A 264 -4.70 3.74 6.56
C ASN A 264 -5.91 2.80 6.72
N ARG A 265 -6.47 2.31 5.62
CA ARG A 265 -7.63 1.43 5.62
C ARG A 265 -7.32 0.16 4.83
N PRO A 266 -6.80 -0.91 5.48
CA PRO A 266 -6.63 -2.19 4.82
C PRO A 266 -7.97 -2.73 4.35
N LEU A 267 -7.98 -3.23 3.12
CA LEU A 267 -9.11 -3.83 2.43
C LEU A 267 -8.71 -5.22 1.97
N HIS A 268 -9.70 -6.07 1.76
CA HIS A 268 -9.51 -7.34 1.08
C HIS A 268 -10.52 -7.50 -0.05
N ALA A 269 -10.11 -8.15 -1.13
CA ALA A 269 -10.98 -8.46 -2.26
C ALA A 269 -11.02 -9.98 -2.44
N TYR A 270 -12.21 -10.55 -2.28
CA TYR A 270 -12.46 -11.96 -2.56
C TYR A 270 -12.97 -12.12 -3.98
N ASP A 271 -12.60 -13.21 -4.64
CA ASP A 271 -13.33 -13.70 -5.81
C ASP A 271 -14.71 -14.16 -5.35
N ALA A 272 -15.74 -13.40 -5.72
CA ALA A 272 -17.11 -13.62 -5.24
C ALA A 272 -17.72 -14.92 -5.76
N ASP A 273 -17.24 -15.42 -6.90
CA ASP A 273 -17.72 -16.66 -7.48
C ASP A 273 -17.14 -17.90 -6.78
N LYS A 274 -16.07 -17.73 -5.99
CA LYS A 274 -15.45 -18.77 -5.14
C LYS A 274 -16.03 -18.80 -3.72
N ILE A 275 -16.93 -17.88 -3.36
CA ILE A 275 -17.59 -17.85 -2.02
C ILE A 275 -18.82 -18.75 -2.02
N ASP A 276 -18.89 -19.66 -1.05
CA ASP A 276 -20.05 -20.52 -0.85
C ASP A 276 -21.16 -19.79 -0.08
N LYS A 277 -22.02 -19.10 -0.84
CA LYS A 277 -23.30 -18.45 -0.45
C LYS A 277 -23.17 -17.22 0.44
N GLU A 278 -22.37 -17.26 1.52
CA GLU A 278 -22.31 -16.19 2.52
C GLU A 278 -20.93 -16.04 3.14
N ILE A 279 -20.66 -14.88 3.72
CA ILE A 279 -19.51 -14.65 4.59
C ILE A 279 -19.93 -14.76 6.05
N ILE A 280 -19.22 -15.58 6.80
CA ILE A 280 -19.41 -15.76 8.23
C ILE A 280 -18.13 -15.33 8.96
N VAL A 281 -18.22 -14.23 9.69
CA VAL A 281 -17.13 -13.76 10.55
C VAL A 281 -17.29 -14.40 11.92
N ARG A 282 -16.38 -15.30 12.28
CA ARG A 282 -16.48 -16.13 13.47
C ARG A 282 -15.13 -16.36 14.13
N LYS A 283 -15.16 -17.07 15.23
CA LYS A 283 -13.95 -17.65 15.82
C LYS A 283 -13.58 -18.95 15.10
N SER A 284 -12.27 -19.21 15.02
CA SER A 284 -11.76 -20.51 14.57
C SER A 284 -12.07 -21.61 15.55
N LYS A 285 -12.10 -22.83 15.05
CA LYS A 285 -12.10 -24.06 15.85
C LYS A 285 -10.70 -24.62 15.91
N LYS A 286 -10.37 -25.32 17.00
CA LYS A 286 -9.06 -25.97 17.15
C LYS A 286 -8.85 -26.99 16.04
N GLY A 287 -7.71 -26.87 15.35
CA GLY A 287 -7.32 -27.78 14.31
C GLY A 287 -7.88 -27.46 12.92
N GLU A 288 -8.69 -26.41 12.74
CA GLU A 288 -8.99 -25.92 11.40
C GLU A 288 -7.71 -25.51 10.69
N THR A 289 -7.61 -25.78 9.38
CA THR A 289 -6.49 -25.35 8.55
C THR A 289 -6.97 -24.51 7.38
N PHE A 290 -6.10 -23.68 6.85
CA PHE A 290 -6.29 -22.99 5.57
C PHE A 290 -4.94 -22.69 4.93
N GLU A 291 -4.91 -22.66 3.63
CA GLU A 291 -3.78 -22.20 2.87
C GLU A 291 -3.88 -20.68 2.64
N ALA A 292 -2.86 -19.95 3.08
CA ALA A 292 -2.83 -18.49 3.01
C ALA A 292 -2.15 -17.99 1.74
N LEU A 293 -2.32 -16.69 1.42
CA LEU A 293 -1.75 -16.04 0.24
C LEU A 293 -0.22 -16.02 0.20
N ASP A 294 0.46 -16.38 1.29
CA ASP A 294 1.91 -16.61 1.32
C ASP A 294 2.29 -18.07 0.98
N ASN A 295 1.33 -18.87 0.48
CA ASN A 295 1.46 -20.29 0.12
C ASN A 295 1.88 -21.19 1.29
N LYS A 296 1.51 -20.81 2.53
CA LYS A 296 1.71 -21.63 3.72
C LYS A 296 0.38 -22.12 4.26
N GLU A 297 0.37 -23.36 4.73
CA GLU A 297 -0.76 -23.90 5.47
C GLU A 297 -0.65 -23.52 6.95
N TYR A 298 -1.70 -22.91 7.49
CA TYR A 298 -1.78 -22.55 8.90
C TYR A 298 -2.82 -23.39 9.62
N LYS A 299 -2.37 -24.02 10.72
CA LYS A 299 -3.24 -24.73 11.66
C LYS A 299 -3.71 -23.77 12.75
N LEU A 300 -5.02 -23.61 12.85
CA LEU A 300 -5.62 -22.61 13.74
C LEU A 300 -5.88 -23.22 15.14
N ASP A 301 -5.75 -22.38 16.15
CA ASP A 301 -6.20 -22.66 17.50
C ASP A 301 -7.56 -21.98 17.76
N ASN A 302 -8.16 -22.26 18.91
CA ASN A 302 -9.43 -21.65 19.31
C ASN A 302 -9.32 -20.12 19.42
N ASP A 303 -10.43 -19.43 19.22
CA ASP A 303 -10.57 -17.99 19.43
C ASP A 303 -9.84 -17.05 18.46
N MET A 304 -9.25 -17.55 17.39
CA MET A 304 -8.75 -16.68 16.32
C MET A 304 -9.92 -16.15 15.48
N CYS A 305 -9.86 -14.89 15.07
CA CYS A 305 -10.88 -14.32 14.21
C CYS A 305 -10.66 -14.78 12.77
N VAL A 306 -11.61 -15.51 12.22
CA VAL A 306 -11.57 -15.97 10.83
C VAL A 306 -12.72 -15.39 10.03
N ILE A 307 -12.47 -15.16 8.76
CA ILE A 307 -13.47 -14.97 7.74
C ILE A 307 -13.68 -16.32 7.07
N SER A 308 -14.91 -16.79 7.03
CA SER A 308 -15.26 -18.09 6.49
C SER A 308 -16.54 -18.04 5.66
N ASP A 309 -16.78 -19.07 4.93
CA ASP A 309 -18.06 -19.38 4.31
C ASP A 309 -18.55 -20.76 4.80
N LYS A 310 -19.51 -21.38 4.09
CA LYS A 310 -20.01 -22.73 4.45
C LYS A 310 -18.98 -23.83 4.21
N SER A 311 -18.06 -23.62 3.27
CA SER A 311 -17.04 -24.60 2.88
C SER A 311 -15.77 -24.52 3.73
N GLY A 312 -15.59 -23.49 4.56
CA GLY A 312 -14.45 -23.38 5.46
C GLY A 312 -13.84 -21.99 5.60
N VAL A 313 -12.61 -21.91 6.06
CA VAL A 313 -11.90 -20.66 6.30
C VAL A 313 -11.45 -20.05 4.96
N LEU A 314 -11.70 -18.75 4.80
CA LEU A 314 -11.26 -17.92 3.67
C LEU A 314 -10.05 -17.07 4.03
N GLY A 315 -9.78 -16.86 5.30
CA GLY A 315 -8.63 -16.09 5.77
C GLY A 315 -8.70 -15.74 7.25
N LEU A 316 -7.59 -15.24 7.77
CA LEU A 316 -7.49 -14.67 9.12
C LEU A 316 -7.87 -13.20 9.08
N GLY A 317 -8.93 -12.85 9.78
CA GLY A 317 -9.48 -11.50 9.77
C GLY A 317 -8.45 -10.43 10.15
N GLY A 318 -8.17 -9.51 9.22
CA GLY A 318 -7.22 -8.42 9.38
C GLY A 318 -5.73 -8.82 9.41
N ILE A 319 -5.40 -10.07 9.06
CA ILE A 319 -4.01 -10.55 9.06
C ILE A 319 -3.61 -10.98 7.64
N ILE A 320 -4.23 -12.04 7.11
CA ILE A 320 -3.89 -12.58 5.79
C ILE A 320 -5.09 -13.31 5.17
N GLY A 321 -5.32 -13.13 3.88
CA GLY A 321 -6.31 -13.86 3.11
C GLY A 321 -5.86 -15.27 2.76
N GLY A 322 -6.81 -16.13 2.36
CA GLY A 322 -6.54 -17.47 1.87
C GLY A 322 -6.51 -17.55 0.34
N THR A 323 -5.81 -18.55 -0.19
CA THR A 323 -5.67 -18.80 -1.63
C THR A 323 -7.00 -19.16 -2.28
N ARG A 324 -7.86 -19.93 -1.58
CA ARG A 324 -9.14 -20.41 -2.10
C ARG A 324 -10.05 -19.33 -2.67
N SER A 325 -10.10 -18.18 -2.03
CA SER A 325 -10.94 -17.03 -2.43
C SER A 325 -10.16 -15.85 -2.99
N GLY A 326 -8.88 -16.03 -3.26
CA GLY A 326 -8.01 -15.00 -3.83
C GLY A 326 -8.49 -14.58 -5.22
N THR A 327 -8.32 -13.30 -5.55
CA THR A 327 -8.62 -12.76 -6.88
C THR A 327 -7.50 -13.08 -7.86
N GLU A 328 -7.88 -13.46 -9.07
CA GLU A 328 -6.99 -13.77 -10.20
C GLU A 328 -7.31 -12.86 -11.39
N PHE A 329 -6.52 -12.90 -12.46
CA PHE A 329 -6.77 -12.11 -13.67
C PHE A 329 -8.11 -12.46 -14.36
N ASN A 330 -8.60 -13.67 -14.21
CA ASN A 330 -9.88 -14.14 -14.74
C ASN A 330 -11.09 -13.85 -13.86
N THR A 331 -10.89 -13.34 -12.65
CA THR A 331 -11.98 -12.96 -11.71
C THR A 331 -12.91 -11.92 -12.35
N LYS A 332 -14.23 -12.21 -12.31
CA LYS A 332 -15.29 -11.37 -12.89
C LYS A 332 -16.15 -10.67 -11.84
N ASN A 333 -16.28 -11.26 -10.68
CA ASN A 333 -17.08 -10.71 -9.59
C ASN A 333 -16.23 -10.68 -8.34
N ILE A 334 -16.22 -9.55 -7.63
CA ILE A 334 -15.44 -9.41 -6.39
C ILE A 334 -16.35 -8.98 -5.24
N LEU A 335 -16.11 -9.54 -4.08
CA LEU A 335 -16.60 -9.02 -2.82
C LEU A 335 -15.49 -8.23 -2.15
N LEU A 336 -15.66 -6.92 -2.05
CA LEU A 336 -14.71 -6.05 -1.37
C LEU A 336 -15.05 -5.98 0.12
N GLU A 337 -14.04 -6.18 0.97
CA GLU A 337 -14.12 -6.09 2.44
C GLU A 337 -13.47 -4.82 2.95
N SER A 338 -14.12 -4.17 3.92
CA SER A 338 -13.53 -3.16 4.79
C SER A 338 -14.04 -3.41 6.21
N ALA A 339 -13.18 -3.86 7.12
CA ALA A 339 -13.62 -4.31 8.43
C ALA A 339 -12.90 -3.58 9.57
N TYR A 340 -13.43 -3.71 10.79
CA TYR A 340 -12.75 -3.29 12.01
C TYR A 340 -12.51 -4.49 12.92
N PHE A 341 -11.24 -4.85 13.03
CA PHE A 341 -10.77 -5.91 13.91
C PHE A 341 -10.20 -5.33 15.19
N LEU A 342 -10.43 -6.03 16.31
CA LEU A 342 -9.91 -5.61 17.60
C LEU A 342 -8.39 -5.78 17.66
N PRO A 343 -7.61 -4.73 17.96
CA PRO A 343 -6.15 -4.77 17.98
C PRO A 343 -5.57 -5.92 18.82
N ARG A 344 -6.22 -6.22 19.96
CA ARG A 344 -5.80 -7.32 20.83
C ARG A 344 -5.93 -8.69 20.16
N SER A 345 -6.99 -8.92 19.38
CA SER A 345 -7.20 -10.17 18.65
C SER A 345 -6.14 -10.35 17.58
N ILE A 346 -5.90 -9.30 16.79
CA ILE A 346 -4.87 -9.30 15.74
C ILE A 346 -3.50 -9.63 16.33
N ARG A 347 -3.08 -8.91 17.37
CA ARG A 347 -1.78 -9.12 18.02
C ARG A 347 -1.61 -10.52 18.59
N LYS A 348 -2.66 -11.07 19.25
CA LYS A 348 -2.63 -12.43 19.78
C LYS A 348 -2.44 -13.45 18.67
N THR A 349 -3.26 -13.39 17.62
CA THR A 349 -3.26 -14.37 16.53
C THR A 349 -1.97 -14.29 15.72
N SER A 350 -1.54 -13.10 15.32
CA SER A 350 -0.32 -12.93 14.50
C SER A 350 0.94 -13.37 15.24
N LYS A 351 1.02 -13.14 16.56
CA LYS A 351 2.15 -13.61 17.38
C LYS A 351 2.18 -15.14 17.49
N LEU A 352 1.01 -15.78 17.68
CA LEU A 352 0.94 -17.24 17.78
C LEU A 352 1.32 -17.93 16.47
N LEU A 353 0.94 -17.36 15.34
CA LEU A 353 1.21 -17.96 14.02
C LEU A 353 2.47 -17.41 13.35
N ASN A 354 3.17 -16.46 13.99
CA ASN A 354 4.34 -15.77 13.47
C ASN A 354 4.11 -15.16 12.08
N ILE A 355 3.00 -14.43 11.92
CA ILE A 355 2.63 -13.78 10.65
C ILE A 355 2.83 -12.28 10.79
N ASP A 356 3.56 -11.69 9.85
CA ASP A 356 3.73 -10.24 9.73
C ASP A 356 3.29 -9.76 8.35
N THR A 357 2.34 -8.82 8.33
CA THR A 357 1.80 -8.21 7.10
C THR A 357 1.51 -6.74 7.32
N ASP A 358 1.45 -5.97 6.24
CA ASP A 358 1.09 -4.55 6.26
C ASP A 358 -0.30 -4.28 6.85
N ALA A 359 -1.26 -5.16 6.59
CA ALA A 359 -2.61 -5.09 7.16
C ALA A 359 -2.58 -5.33 8.67
N LYS A 360 -1.92 -6.42 9.12
CA LYS A 360 -1.71 -6.74 10.53
C LYS A 360 -1.05 -5.59 11.28
N PHE A 361 0.01 -5.03 10.74
CA PHE A 361 0.76 -3.92 11.34
C PHE A 361 -0.13 -2.71 11.65
N ARG A 362 -1.11 -2.43 10.78
CA ARG A 362 -2.08 -1.35 10.96
C ARG A 362 -3.17 -1.73 11.94
N PHE A 363 -3.80 -2.88 11.76
CA PHE A 363 -4.89 -3.34 12.62
C PHE A 363 -4.47 -3.54 14.08
N GLU A 364 -3.26 -4.06 14.35
CA GLU A 364 -2.79 -4.26 15.73
C GLU A 364 -2.54 -2.95 16.51
N ARG A 365 -2.33 -1.84 15.79
CA ARG A 365 -2.21 -0.49 16.36
C ARG A 365 -3.55 0.21 16.50
N GLY A 366 -4.55 -0.26 15.77
CA GLY A 366 -5.89 0.29 15.69
C GLY A 366 -6.07 1.20 14.48
N ILE A 367 -7.20 1.06 13.82
CA ILE A 367 -7.64 1.89 12.71
C ILE A 367 -8.98 2.54 13.03
N ASP A 368 -9.32 3.58 12.29
CA ASP A 368 -10.59 4.28 12.46
C ASP A 368 -11.80 3.38 12.15
N PRO A 369 -12.64 3.03 13.14
CA PRO A 369 -13.82 2.22 12.88
C PRO A 369 -14.90 2.94 12.03
N GLN A 370 -14.83 4.26 11.87
CA GLN A 370 -15.78 5.03 11.06
C GLN A 370 -15.32 5.23 9.62
N SER A 371 -14.09 4.86 9.25
CA SER A 371 -13.58 4.97 7.89
C SER A 371 -13.92 3.78 6.98
N ILE A 372 -14.77 2.86 7.44
CA ILE A 372 -15.15 1.64 6.70
C ILE A 372 -15.77 1.99 5.35
N GLU A 373 -16.81 2.82 5.35
CA GLU A 373 -17.49 3.21 4.12
C GLU A 373 -16.60 4.10 3.23
N ILE A 374 -15.75 4.94 3.84
CA ILE A 374 -14.79 5.77 3.09
C ILE A 374 -13.81 4.89 2.31
N GLY A 375 -13.32 3.82 2.93
CA GLY A 375 -12.43 2.86 2.28
C GLY A 375 -13.12 2.09 1.15
N LEU A 376 -14.33 1.58 1.39
CA LEU A 376 -15.15 0.92 0.37
C LEU A 376 -15.41 1.85 -0.81
N ASP A 377 -15.84 3.08 -0.55
CA ASP A 377 -16.16 4.06 -1.57
C ASP A 377 -14.94 4.38 -2.44
N LYS A 378 -13.79 4.68 -1.81
CA LYS A 378 -12.56 4.98 -2.52
C LYS A 378 -12.08 3.82 -3.39
N ALA A 379 -12.08 2.59 -2.85
CA ALA A 379 -11.66 1.41 -3.60
C ALA A 379 -12.64 1.08 -4.73
N ALA A 380 -13.94 1.12 -4.46
CA ALA A 380 -14.96 0.86 -5.46
C ALA A 380 -14.93 1.87 -6.61
N GLN A 381 -14.67 3.16 -6.32
CA GLN A 381 -14.46 4.19 -7.37
C GLN A 381 -13.27 3.85 -8.26
N LEU A 382 -12.13 3.48 -7.66
CA LEU A 382 -10.93 3.15 -8.41
C LEU A 382 -11.12 1.87 -9.23
N ILE A 383 -11.71 0.83 -8.64
CA ILE A 383 -11.99 -0.43 -9.33
C ILE A 383 -12.93 -0.19 -10.51
N THR A 384 -14.04 0.53 -10.30
CA THR A 384 -14.99 0.83 -11.38
C THR A 384 -14.33 1.64 -12.50
N LYS A 385 -13.48 2.61 -12.17
CA LYS A 385 -12.77 3.43 -13.15
C LYS A 385 -11.74 2.63 -13.94
N ILE A 386 -11.04 1.68 -13.33
CA ILE A 386 -9.92 0.96 -13.93
C ILE A 386 -10.38 -0.37 -14.53
N CYS A 387 -11.15 -1.15 -13.78
CA CYS A 387 -11.57 -2.50 -14.14
C CYS A 387 -13.02 -2.57 -14.65
N GLY A 388 -13.75 -1.47 -14.60
CA GLY A 388 -15.19 -1.48 -14.88
C GLY A 388 -16.01 -2.11 -13.76
N GLY A 389 -17.21 -2.54 -14.10
CA GLY A 389 -18.08 -3.26 -13.19
C GLY A 389 -19.23 -2.43 -12.60
N LYS A 390 -20.13 -3.12 -11.89
CA LYS A 390 -21.33 -2.56 -11.26
C LYS A 390 -21.29 -2.81 -9.77
N VAL A 391 -21.31 -1.75 -8.98
CA VAL A 391 -21.18 -1.79 -7.51
C VAL A 391 -22.56 -1.94 -6.87
N SER A 392 -22.72 -2.89 -5.94
CA SER A 392 -23.90 -3.02 -5.10
C SER A 392 -24.01 -1.90 -4.06
N LYS A 393 -25.12 -1.82 -3.34
CA LYS A 393 -25.15 -1.06 -2.10
C LYS A 393 -24.12 -1.64 -1.12
N PHE A 394 -23.53 -0.75 -0.30
CA PHE A 394 -22.68 -1.19 0.80
C PHE A 394 -23.53 -1.86 1.87
N ASP A 395 -23.06 -3.01 2.34
CA ASP A 395 -23.61 -3.72 3.49
C ASP A 395 -22.63 -3.59 4.67
N VAL A 396 -23.07 -2.98 5.76
CA VAL A 396 -22.22 -2.75 6.95
C VAL A 396 -22.89 -3.39 8.16
N GLN A 397 -22.35 -4.54 8.55
CA GLN A 397 -22.76 -5.26 9.73
C GLN A 397 -21.97 -4.79 10.96
N SER A 398 -22.65 -4.54 12.09
CA SER A 398 -21.99 -4.11 13.32
C SER A 398 -22.63 -4.73 14.56
N ILE A 399 -21.81 -5.33 15.39
CA ILE A 399 -22.23 -5.90 16.68
C ILE A 399 -21.94 -4.96 17.87
N ARG A 400 -21.29 -3.81 17.62
CA ARG A 400 -21.00 -2.79 18.63
C ARG A 400 -21.19 -1.39 18.06
N LYS A 401 -21.79 -0.50 18.86
CA LYS A 401 -21.82 0.93 18.55
C LYS A 401 -20.45 1.56 18.81
N VAL A 402 -19.94 2.28 17.83
CA VAL A 402 -18.72 3.07 18.02
C VAL A 402 -19.04 4.25 18.93
N LYS A 403 -18.41 4.28 20.11
CA LYS A 403 -18.56 5.41 21.05
C LYS A 403 -17.51 6.47 20.71
N LYS A 404 -17.96 7.72 20.57
CA LYS A 404 -17.05 8.86 20.51
C LYS A 404 -16.56 9.17 21.93
N ASN A 405 -15.26 9.25 22.11
CA ASN A 405 -14.68 9.63 23.38
C ASN A 405 -14.80 11.15 23.57
N LYS A 406 -15.11 11.56 24.79
CA LYS A 406 -15.06 12.95 25.21
C LYS A 406 -13.88 13.15 26.13
N ILE A 407 -13.05 14.14 25.85
CA ILE A 407 -11.87 14.47 26.62
C ILE A 407 -12.04 15.87 27.17
N LYS A 408 -11.80 16.03 28.48
CA LYS A 408 -11.69 17.35 29.11
C LYS A 408 -10.24 17.81 29.01
N PHE A 409 -10.02 18.93 28.37
CA PHE A 409 -8.68 19.50 28.15
C PHE A 409 -8.59 20.88 28.77
N LYS A 410 -7.57 21.08 29.63
CA LYS A 410 -7.25 22.38 30.21
C LYS A 410 -6.03 22.95 29.51
N ILE A 411 -6.14 24.15 28.96
CA ILE A 411 -5.00 24.84 28.33
C ILE A 411 -3.86 25.07 29.34
N SER A 412 -4.19 25.32 30.62
CA SER A 412 -3.19 25.41 31.70
C SER A 412 -2.38 24.13 31.90
N LEU A 413 -2.94 22.95 31.57
CA LEU A 413 -2.17 21.70 31.61
C LEU A 413 -1.14 21.64 30.47
N PHE A 414 -1.50 22.13 29.28
CA PHE A 414 -0.55 22.28 28.19
C PHE A 414 0.60 23.21 28.58
N GLU A 415 0.30 24.39 29.12
CA GLU A 415 1.31 25.35 29.57
C GLU A 415 2.26 24.73 30.60
N LYS A 416 1.71 23.95 31.53
CA LYS A 416 2.51 23.27 32.59
C LYS A 416 3.44 22.20 31.97
N ILE A 417 3.02 21.49 30.93
CA ILE A 417 3.81 20.41 30.32
C ILE A 417 4.80 20.98 29.30
N ALA A 418 4.36 21.92 28.47
CA ALA A 418 5.15 22.48 27.38
C ALA A 418 6.12 23.60 27.82
N GLY A 419 5.91 24.18 29.01
CA GLY A 419 6.75 25.24 29.53
C GLY A 419 6.50 26.63 28.93
N PHE A 420 5.54 26.79 28.05
CA PHE A 420 5.18 28.07 27.43
C PHE A 420 3.66 28.23 27.30
N LYS A 421 3.23 29.50 27.16
CA LYS A 421 1.82 29.84 27.00
C LYS A 421 1.38 29.82 25.54
N ILE A 422 0.20 29.27 25.26
CA ILE A 422 -0.47 29.34 23.98
C ILE A 422 -1.78 30.11 24.11
N LYS A 423 -2.14 30.91 23.10
CA LYS A 423 -3.43 31.61 23.09
C LYS A 423 -4.58 30.62 22.89
N ASP A 424 -5.68 30.78 23.66
CA ASP A 424 -6.86 29.92 23.57
C ASP A 424 -7.34 29.73 22.13
N LYS A 425 -7.40 30.83 21.35
CA LYS A 425 -7.83 30.79 19.94
C LYS A 425 -6.94 29.91 19.07
N GLU A 426 -5.63 29.94 19.31
CA GLU A 426 -4.65 29.16 18.57
C GLU A 426 -4.73 27.67 18.95
N ALA A 427 -4.80 27.34 20.23
CA ALA A 427 -5.00 25.98 20.72
C ALA A 427 -6.31 25.36 20.15
N ILE A 428 -7.41 26.12 20.19
CA ILE A 428 -8.70 25.69 19.64
C ILE A 428 -8.59 25.46 18.13
N LYS A 429 -7.92 26.36 17.40
CA LYS A 429 -7.72 26.22 15.95
C LYS A 429 -6.96 24.93 15.60
N ILE A 430 -5.82 24.67 16.25
CA ILE A 430 -5.04 23.44 16.05
C ILE A 430 -5.90 22.19 16.31
N LEU A 431 -6.66 22.18 17.40
CA LEU A 431 -7.54 21.05 17.73
C LEU A 431 -8.63 20.84 16.67
N ILE A 432 -9.21 21.92 16.13
CA ILE A 432 -10.20 21.83 15.04
C ILE A 432 -9.54 21.34 13.76
N ASP A 433 -8.36 21.84 13.42
CA ASP A 433 -7.60 21.43 12.22
C ASP A 433 -7.17 19.94 12.29
N LEU A 434 -6.92 19.44 13.50
CA LEU A 434 -6.74 18.00 13.77
C LEU A 434 -8.05 17.21 13.75
N GLY A 435 -9.21 17.86 13.57
CA GLY A 435 -10.51 17.23 13.40
C GLY A 435 -11.34 17.07 14.68
N PHE A 436 -10.88 17.56 15.84
CA PHE A 436 -11.68 17.52 17.06
C PHE A 436 -12.87 18.46 16.97
N LYS A 437 -14.01 18.04 17.52
CA LYS A 437 -15.10 18.97 17.84
C LYS A 437 -14.82 19.58 19.19
N VAL A 438 -14.62 20.89 19.21
CA VAL A 438 -14.24 21.63 20.42
C VAL A 438 -15.44 22.43 20.93
N SER A 439 -15.80 22.26 22.21
CA SER A 439 -16.75 23.12 22.90
C SER A 439 -16.09 23.69 24.17
N LYS A 440 -16.24 25.00 24.39
CA LYS A 440 -15.68 25.68 25.57
C LYS A 440 -16.69 25.63 26.71
N LYS A 441 -16.28 25.08 27.87
CA LYS A 441 -17.07 25.07 29.10
C LYS A 441 -16.26 25.73 30.23
N LYS A 442 -16.61 26.98 30.58
CA LYS A 442 -15.87 27.76 31.61
C LYS A 442 -14.37 27.83 31.27
N SER A 443 -13.54 27.24 32.11
CA SER A 443 -12.07 27.22 32.01
C SER A 443 -11.53 25.95 31.30
N GLU A 444 -12.41 25.06 30.83
CA GLU A 444 -12.04 23.80 30.20
C GLU A 444 -12.58 23.71 28.77
N LEU A 445 -11.85 23.01 27.90
CA LEU A 445 -12.33 22.60 26.59
C LEU A 445 -12.86 21.16 26.69
N GLU A 446 -14.08 20.94 26.26
CA GLU A 446 -14.61 19.59 26.02
C GLU A 446 -14.34 19.24 24.56
N LEU A 447 -13.46 18.27 24.36
CA LEU A 447 -13.09 17.76 23.04
C LEU A 447 -13.88 16.50 22.78
N THR A 448 -14.68 16.50 21.72
CA THR A 448 -15.22 15.24 21.20
C THR A 448 -14.25 14.73 20.15
N THR A 449 -13.69 13.55 20.41
CA THR A 449 -12.73 12.95 19.49
C THR A 449 -13.41 12.53 18.20
N VAL A 450 -12.69 12.67 17.09
CA VAL A 450 -13.00 11.93 15.88
C VAL A 450 -12.55 10.47 16.06
N SER A 451 -13.15 9.57 15.34
CA SER A 451 -12.95 8.14 15.50
C SER A 451 -11.52 7.65 15.22
N TYR A 452 -10.74 8.43 14.49
CA TYR A 452 -9.35 8.13 14.15
C TYR A 452 -8.32 8.67 15.15
N THR A 453 -8.72 9.50 16.13
CA THR A 453 -7.79 10.01 17.13
C THR A 453 -7.61 9.00 18.25
N HIS A 454 -6.51 8.28 18.22
CA HIS A 454 -5.97 7.53 19.36
C HIS A 454 -5.09 8.40 20.25
N LEU A 455 -5.15 9.72 20.09
CA LEU A 455 -4.46 10.68 20.95
C LEU A 455 -4.99 10.52 22.37
N THR A 456 -4.40 9.61 23.11
CA THR A 456 -4.40 9.67 24.55
C THR A 456 -3.41 10.77 24.91
N LEU A 457 -3.90 11.87 25.47
CA LEU A 457 -3.04 12.75 26.24
C LEU A 457 -2.21 11.86 27.16
N PRO A 458 -0.89 12.12 27.33
CA PRO A 458 -0.04 11.29 28.16
C PRO A 458 -0.66 11.15 29.53
N THR A 459 -1.29 10.00 29.76
CA THR A 459 -1.84 9.64 31.04
C THR A 459 -0.69 9.29 31.96
N LYS A 460 -0.47 10.11 32.97
CA LYS A 460 0.21 9.85 34.26
C LYS A 460 1.43 8.90 34.34
N ARG A 461 2.11 8.58 33.25
CA ARG A 461 3.39 7.86 33.29
C ARG A 461 4.35 8.44 32.25
N ILE A 462 4.81 9.66 32.56
CA ILE A 462 6.15 10.08 32.19
C ILE A 462 6.94 9.93 33.48
N VAL A 463 7.67 8.85 33.58
CA VAL A 463 8.83 8.74 34.45
C VAL A 463 9.99 8.69 33.49
#